data_121d42e636fb77ca551ef107e1f20dba
#
_entry.id   121d42e636fb77ca551ef107e1f20dba
#
_cell.length_a   1.000
_cell.length_b   1.000
_cell.length_c   1.000
_cell.angle_alpha   90.00
_cell.angle_beta   90.00
_cell.angle_gamma   90.00
#
_symmetry.space_group_name_H-M   'P 1'
#
loop_
_entity.id
_entity.type
_entity.pdbx_description
1 polymer ?
#
loop_
_entity_poly.entity_id
_entity_poly.type
_entity_poly.pdbx_seq_one_letter_code
_entity_poly.pdbx_strand_id
1 'polypeptide(L)'
;FAAYQYGASNPENATAWLSAIGVTLDSGAKPGVFLATVVAIAATFMQIAWVWIKHRKVDTMLWVSLVLIVVFGGATLFLHDENFIKWKPTVLYWLFALSLGLAPMLFERNLIRLMMEKNVTLPDQIWTRLNLAWAAFFTLMGITNLWVAMNYSTDDWVNFKMFGSVGMMVVFIIAQTVYLSRHIKEEP
;
A
#
# COMPACT_ATOMS: atom_id res chain seq x y z
N PHE A 1 2.42 -1.51 20.49
CA PHE A 1 3.57 -2.08 21.17
C PHE A 1 3.14 -3.00 22.32
N ALA A 2 2.29 -2.54 23.25
CA ALA A 2 1.81 -3.35 24.38
C ALA A 2 1.15 -4.66 23.96
N ALA A 3 0.27 -4.64 22.96
CA ALA A 3 -0.39 -5.84 22.43
C ALA A 3 0.60 -6.85 21.82
N TYR A 4 1.64 -6.36 21.15
CA TYR A 4 2.72 -7.21 20.65
C TYR A 4 3.49 -7.87 21.79
N GLN A 5 3.90 -7.10 22.80
CA GLN A 5 4.62 -7.64 23.95
C GLN A 5 3.78 -8.64 24.75
N TYR A 6 2.50 -8.33 24.99
CA TYR A 6 1.60 -9.27 25.67
C TYR A 6 1.47 -10.59 24.91
N GLY A 7 1.24 -10.54 23.60
CA GLY A 7 1.13 -11.73 22.75
C GLY A 7 2.43 -12.51 22.63
N ALA A 8 3.59 -11.85 22.70
CA ALA A 8 4.90 -12.49 22.71
C ALA A 8 5.21 -13.16 24.07
N SER A 9 4.77 -12.56 25.17
CA SER A 9 4.99 -13.07 26.53
C SER A 9 3.97 -14.17 26.92
N ASN A 10 2.79 -14.17 26.32
CA ASN A 10 1.68 -15.10 26.60
C ASN A 10 1.13 -15.72 25.33
N PRO A 11 1.92 -16.52 24.60
CA PRO A 11 1.54 -17.03 23.27
C PRO A 11 0.27 -17.89 23.28
N GLU A 12 0.06 -18.68 24.33
CA GLU A 12 -1.14 -19.53 24.47
C GLU A 12 -2.42 -18.70 24.58
N ASN A 13 -2.41 -17.68 25.45
CA ASN A 13 -3.54 -16.78 25.60
C ASN A 13 -3.81 -16.00 24.32
N ALA A 14 -2.76 -15.48 23.67
CA ALA A 14 -2.88 -14.74 22.41
C ALA A 14 -3.47 -15.64 21.31
N THR A 15 -3.04 -16.89 21.22
CA THR A 15 -3.59 -17.87 20.26
C THR A 15 -5.05 -18.18 20.55
N ALA A 16 -5.43 -18.33 21.83
CA ALA A 16 -6.83 -18.56 22.22
C ALA A 16 -7.74 -17.37 21.83
N TRP A 17 -7.26 -16.13 22.08
CA TRP A 17 -8.00 -14.93 21.66
C TRP A 17 -8.14 -14.82 20.15
N LEU A 18 -7.08 -15.11 19.40
CA LEU A 18 -7.08 -15.05 17.94
C LEU A 18 -8.00 -16.14 17.34
N SER A 19 -7.97 -17.35 17.88
CA SER A 19 -8.87 -18.43 17.44
C SER A 19 -10.35 -18.13 17.71
N ALA A 20 -10.66 -17.42 18.81
CA ALA A 20 -12.02 -17.01 19.14
C ALA A 20 -12.61 -16.03 18.11
N ILE A 21 -11.78 -15.27 17.41
CA ILE A 21 -12.18 -14.35 16.32
C ILE A 21 -11.96 -14.97 14.92
N GLY A 22 -11.69 -16.28 14.83
CA GLY A 22 -11.55 -17.00 13.57
C GLY A 22 -10.17 -16.93 12.92
N VAL A 23 -9.15 -16.42 13.62
CA VAL A 23 -7.77 -16.37 13.14
C VAL A 23 -7.02 -17.59 13.66
N THR A 24 -6.72 -18.54 12.78
CA THR A 24 -5.90 -19.71 13.10
C THR A 24 -4.43 -19.41 12.80
N LEU A 25 -3.53 -19.79 13.69
CA LEU A 25 -2.10 -19.59 13.55
C LEU A 25 -1.41 -20.91 13.18
N ASP A 26 -0.53 -20.87 12.17
CA ASP A 26 0.34 -22.00 11.84
C ASP A 26 1.50 -22.16 12.82
N SER A 27 2.09 -23.37 12.85
CA SER A 27 3.27 -23.68 13.65
C SER A 27 4.48 -22.83 13.18
N GLY A 28 4.80 -21.78 13.93
CA GLY A 28 5.88 -20.83 13.60
C GLY A 28 5.42 -19.38 13.48
N ALA A 29 4.11 -19.14 13.44
CA ALA A 29 3.57 -17.80 13.47
C ALA A 29 3.85 -17.13 14.83
N LYS A 30 4.09 -15.82 14.84
CA LYS A 30 4.34 -15.02 16.07
C LYS A 30 3.02 -14.42 16.57
N PRO A 31 2.35 -15.00 17.60
CA PRO A 31 1.02 -14.55 18.05
C PRO A 31 0.96 -13.06 18.38
N GLY A 32 2.07 -12.49 18.90
CA GLY A 32 2.15 -11.06 19.20
C GLY A 32 1.95 -10.14 18.00
N VAL A 33 2.42 -10.53 16.81
CA VAL A 33 2.21 -9.74 15.58
C VAL A 33 0.74 -9.73 15.21
N PHE A 34 0.08 -10.89 15.24
CA PHE A 34 -1.33 -11.03 14.90
C PHE A 34 -2.23 -10.30 15.87
N LEU A 35 -1.95 -10.44 17.17
CA LEU A 35 -2.70 -9.73 18.22
C LEU A 35 -2.54 -8.20 18.08
N ALA A 36 -1.33 -7.72 17.83
CA ALA A 36 -1.08 -6.29 17.62
C ALA A 36 -1.84 -5.77 16.38
N THR A 37 -1.91 -6.56 15.31
CA THR A 37 -2.64 -6.21 14.09
C THR A 37 -4.14 -6.10 14.35
N VAL A 38 -4.75 -7.07 15.04
CA VAL A 38 -6.17 -7.03 15.41
C VAL A 38 -6.47 -5.81 16.28
N VAL A 39 -5.64 -5.53 17.27
CA VAL A 39 -5.80 -4.37 18.15
C VAL A 39 -5.65 -3.07 17.37
N ALA A 40 -4.72 -2.98 16.41
CA ALA A 40 -4.55 -1.80 15.58
C ALA A 40 -5.78 -1.54 14.69
N ILE A 41 -6.33 -2.59 14.06
CA ILE A 41 -7.56 -2.49 13.27
C ILE A 41 -8.72 -2.01 14.15
N ALA A 42 -8.95 -2.66 15.29
CA ALA A 42 -10.02 -2.30 16.21
C ALA A 42 -9.91 -0.86 16.74
N ALA A 43 -8.69 -0.45 17.13
CA ALA A 43 -8.43 0.91 17.60
C ALA A 43 -8.70 1.96 16.52
N THR A 44 -8.34 1.68 15.26
CA THR A 44 -8.59 2.60 14.14
C THR A 44 -10.09 2.72 13.85
N PHE A 45 -10.84 1.62 13.90
CA PHE A 45 -12.30 1.69 13.78
C PHE A 45 -12.94 2.49 14.91
N MET A 46 -12.52 2.28 16.16
CA MET A 46 -13.01 3.05 17.31
C MET A 46 -12.68 4.54 17.18
N GLN A 47 -11.47 4.86 16.74
CA GLN A 47 -11.06 6.25 16.53
C GLN A 47 -11.91 6.94 15.48
N ILE A 48 -12.16 6.30 14.33
CA ILE A 48 -12.99 6.87 13.26
C ILE A 48 -14.44 7.01 13.72
N ALA A 49 -14.98 5.99 14.39
CA ALA A 49 -16.33 6.06 14.94
C ALA A 49 -16.48 7.22 15.93
N TRP A 50 -15.50 7.39 16.83
CA TRP A 50 -15.48 8.50 17.78
C TRP A 50 -15.44 9.87 17.10
N VAL A 51 -14.54 10.03 16.12
CA VAL A 51 -14.40 11.29 15.36
C VAL A 51 -15.69 11.59 14.59
N TRP A 52 -16.30 10.56 13.97
CA TRP A 52 -17.54 10.71 13.23
C TRP A 52 -18.73 11.12 14.13
N ILE A 53 -18.86 10.49 15.32
CA ILE A 53 -19.90 10.81 16.29
C ILE A 53 -19.74 12.25 16.81
N LYS A 54 -18.50 12.65 17.13
CA LYS A 54 -18.21 13.94 17.76
C LYS A 54 -18.21 15.11 16.77
N HIS A 55 -17.64 14.92 15.58
CA HIS A 55 -17.40 16.01 14.62
C HIS A 55 -18.24 15.93 13.35
N ARG A 56 -18.98 14.84 13.14
CA ARG A 56 -19.78 14.57 11.91
C ARG A 56 -18.97 14.65 10.60
N LYS A 57 -17.65 14.82 10.70
CA LYS A 57 -16.72 14.86 9.57
C LYS A 57 -15.49 14.06 9.97
N VAL A 58 -15.04 13.19 9.07
CA VAL A 58 -13.81 12.40 9.24
C VAL A 58 -12.82 12.91 8.20
N ASP A 59 -11.59 13.19 8.62
CA ASP A 59 -10.52 13.61 7.73
C ASP A 59 -10.22 12.49 6.72
N THR A 60 -9.97 12.88 5.47
CA THR A 60 -9.60 11.95 4.39
C THR A 60 -8.37 11.11 4.77
N MET A 61 -7.43 11.69 5.53
CA MET A 61 -6.23 10.98 6.00
C MET A 61 -6.57 9.82 6.93
N LEU A 62 -7.60 9.94 7.78
CA LEU A 62 -8.07 8.86 8.64
C LEU A 62 -8.71 7.72 7.83
N TRP A 63 -9.43 8.06 6.76
CA TRP A 63 -9.99 7.05 5.84
C TRP A 63 -8.89 6.30 5.08
N VAL A 64 -7.87 7.01 4.60
CA VAL A 64 -6.71 6.40 3.96
C VAL A 64 -5.99 5.47 4.93
N SER A 65 -5.77 5.91 6.17
CA SER A 65 -5.14 5.10 7.21
C SER A 65 -5.95 3.84 7.54
N LEU A 66 -7.29 3.96 7.62
CA LEU A 66 -8.18 2.81 7.84
C LEU A 66 -8.05 1.80 6.70
N VAL A 67 -8.14 2.25 5.46
CA VAL A 67 -8.03 1.37 4.29
C VAL A 67 -6.68 0.64 4.30
N LEU A 68 -5.59 1.34 4.54
CA LEU A 68 -4.26 0.74 4.62
C LEU A 68 -4.17 -0.29 5.75
N ILE A 69 -4.62 0.05 6.96
CA ILE A 69 -4.56 -0.85 8.12
C ILE A 69 -5.47 -2.07 7.90
N VAL A 70 -6.68 -1.90 7.36
CA VAL A 70 -7.60 -3.02 7.09
C VAL A 70 -7.05 -3.93 5.99
N VAL A 71 -6.53 -3.37 4.91
CA VAL A 71 -5.99 -4.15 3.79
C VAL A 71 -4.73 -4.89 4.22
N PHE A 72 -3.73 -4.20 4.78
CA PHE A 72 -2.47 -4.84 5.17
C PHE A 72 -2.60 -5.68 6.43
N GLY A 73 -3.38 -5.23 7.40
CA GLY A 73 -3.64 -5.98 8.62
C GLY A 73 -4.53 -7.20 8.35
N GLY A 74 -5.59 -7.04 7.58
CA GLY A 74 -6.43 -8.14 7.13
C GLY A 74 -5.64 -9.18 6.35
N ALA A 75 -4.83 -8.73 5.39
CA ALA A 75 -3.92 -9.59 4.66
C ALA A 75 -2.95 -10.35 5.58
N THR A 76 -2.43 -9.72 6.63
CA THR A 76 -1.56 -10.37 7.63
C THR A 76 -2.32 -11.44 8.44
N LEU A 77 -3.61 -11.23 8.71
CA LEU A 77 -4.43 -12.16 9.50
C LEU A 77 -4.90 -13.38 8.70
N PHE A 78 -5.16 -13.23 7.40
CA PHE A 78 -5.77 -14.28 6.57
C PHE A 78 -4.77 -15.09 5.73
N LEU A 79 -3.58 -14.53 5.47
CA LEU A 79 -2.63 -15.13 4.53
C LEU A 79 -1.38 -15.59 5.28
N HIS A 80 -1.42 -16.82 5.77
CA HIS A 80 -0.35 -17.48 6.54
C HIS A 80 0.72 -18.15 5.66
N ASP A 81 0.61 -18.05 4.33
CA ASP A 81 1.43 -18.77 3.36
C ASP A 81 2.69 -17.97 2.97
N GLU A 82 3.81 -18.66 2.69
CA GLU A 82 5.04 -18.07 2.12
C GLU A 82 4.74 -17.31 0.83
N ASN A 83 3.78 -17.77 0.05
CA ASN A 83 3.28 -17.06 -1.13
C ASN A 83 2.77 -15.66 -0.80
N PHE A 84 2.24 -15.43 0.40
CA PHE A 84 1.75 -14.11 0.81
C PHE A 84 2.87 -13.05 0.85
N ILE A 85 4.08 -13.43 1.24
CA ILE A 85 5.24 -12.50 1.21
C ILE A 85 5.44 -11.99 -0.22
N LYS A 86 5.22 -12.84 -1.21
CA LYS A 86 5.34 -12.52 -2.64
C LYS A 86 4.20 -11.62 -3.14
N TRP A 87 3.03 -11.70 -2.51
CA TRP A 87 1.85 -10.89 -2.89
C TRP A 87 1.87 -9.47 -2.32
N LYS A 88 2.55 -9.23 -1.19
CA LYS A 88 2.64 -7.91 -0.55
C LYS A 88 2.99 -6.78 -1.52
N PRO A 89 4.04 -6.89 -2.35
CA PRO A 89 4.36 -5.84 -3.32
C PRO A 89 3.24 -5.59 -4.33
N THR A 90 2.57 -6.65 -4.82
CA THR A 90 1.45 -6.52 -5.76
C THR A 90 0.32 -5.69 -5.18
N VAL A 91 -0.10 -6.02 -3.95
CA VAL A 91 -1.17 -5.28 -3.25
C VAL A 91 -0.79 -3.82 -3.08
N LEU A 92 0.45 -3.55 -2.69
CA LEU A 92 0.96 -2.18 -2.53
C LEU A 92 0.93 -1.41 -3.85
N TYR A 93 1.43 -2.00 -4.93
CA TYR A 93 1.43 -1.37 -6.26
C TYR A 93 0.00 -1.07 -6.73
N TRP A 94 -0.93 -2.00 -6.56
CA TRP A 94 -2.32 -1.78 -6.96
C TRP A 94 -3.04 -0.75 -6.08
N LEU A 95 -2.70 -0.65 -4.79
CA LEU A 95 -3.21 0.43 -3.93
C LEU A 95 -2.71 1.81 -4.41
N PHE A 96 -1.44 1.92 -4.81
CA PHE A 96 -0.94 3.15 -5.42
C PHE A 96 -1.64 3.45 -6.75
N ALA A 97 -1.78 2.46 -7.62
CA ALA A 97 -2.49 2.61 -8.88
C ALA A 97 -3.94 3.09 -8.68
N LEU A 98 -4.68 2.45 -7.77
CA LEU A 98 -6.04 2.83 -7.43
C LEU A 98 -6.12 4.23 -6.81
N SER A 99 -5.21 4.57 -5.89
CA SER A 99 -5.16 5.89 -5.28
C SER A 99 -4.95 6.99 -6.32
N LEU A 100 -4.01 6.77 -7.25
CA LEU A 100 -3.73 7.71 -8.34
C LEU A 100 -4.89 7.80 -9.35
N GLY A 101 -5.54 6.68 -9.64
CA GLY A 101 -6.68 6.64 -10.57
C GLY A 101 -7.96 7.25 -9.99
N LEU A 102 -8.23 6.98 -8.71
CA LEU A 102 -9.48 7.40 -8.06
C LEU A 102 -9.43 8.81 -7.46
N ALA A 103 -8.27 9.29 -7.00
CA ALA A 103 -8.16 10.59 -6.37
C ALA A 103 -8.64 11.76 -7.24
N PRO A 104 -8.35 11.82 -8.54
CA PRO A 104 -8.91 12.86 -9.39
C PRO A 104 -10.43 12.80 -9.52
N MET A 105 -11.01 11.58 -9.47
CA MET A 105 -12.45 11.38 -9.63
C MET A 105 -13.23 11.68 -8.34
N LEU A 106 -12.67 11.31 -7.18
CA LEU A 106 -13.35 11.41 -5.88
C LEU A 106 -13.10 12.75 -5.17
N PHE A 107 -11.91 13.32 -5.37
CA PHE A 107 -11.46 14.50 -4.63
C PHE A 107 -11.09 15.67 -5.54
N GLU A 108 -11.25 15.54 -6.86
CA GLU A 108 -10.85 16.54 -7.85
C GLU A 108 -9.38 16.97 -7.71
N ARG A 109 -8.54 16.09 -7.16
CA ARG A 109 -7.13 16.37 -6.86
C ARG A 109 -6.22 15.38 -7.57
N ASN A 110 -5.27 15.90 -8.31
CA ASN A 110 -4.21 15.11 -8.90
C ASN A 110 -3.07 14.96 -7.89
N LEU A 111 -2.84 13.71 -7.41
CA LEU A 111 -1.85 13.44 -6.36
C LEU A 111 -0.41 13.71 -6.82
N ILE A 112 -0.08 13.42 -8.07
CA ILE A 112 1.26 13.70 -8.61
C ILE A 112 1.51 15.20 -8.67
N ARG A 113 0.50 15.98 -9.07
CA ARG A 113 0.57 17.43 -9.02
C ARG A 113 0.84 17.93 -7.61
N LEU A 114 0.09 17.50 -6.62
CA LEU A 114 0.28 17.90 -5.22
C LEU A 114 1.70 17.65 -4.69
N MET A 115 2.36 16.61 -5.19
CA MET A 115 3.74 16.29 -4.79
C MET A 115 4.79 17.15 -5.51
N MET A 116 4.52 17.55 -6.75
CA MET A 116 5.53 18.15 -7.62
C MET A 116 5.29 19.61 -8.00
N GLU A 117 4.07 20.16 -7.82
CA GLU A 117 3.70 21.51 -8.26
C GLU A 117 4.54 22.64 -7.64
N LYS A 118 5.16 22.37 -6.49
CA LYS A 118 6.07 23.34 -5.84
C LYS A 118 7.42 23.47 -6.56
N ASN A 119 7.80 22.46 -7.34
CA ASN A 119 9.10 22.36 -7.98
C ASN A 119 9.03 22.50 -9.51
N VAL A 120 7.86 22.27 -10.09
CA VAL A 120 7.69 22.26 -11.56
C VAL A 120 6.33 22.81 -11.93
N THR A 121 6.31 23.76 -12.87
CA THR A 121 5.07 24.31 -13.43
C THR A 121 4.76 23.63 -14.76
N LEU A 122 3.63 22.93 -14.82
CA LEU A 122 3.19 22.19 -16.01
C LEU A 122 1.73 22.53 -16.34
N PRO A 123 1.33 22.45 -17.63
CA PRO A 123 -0.09 22.53 -18.03
C PRO A 123 -0.92 21.42 -17.39
N ASP A 124 -2.21 21.67 -17.12
CA ASP A 124 -3.12 20.72 -16.49
C ASP A 124 -3.23 19.39 -17.23
N GLN A 125 -3.18 19.41 -18.57
CA GLN A 125 -3.19 18.21 -19.38
C GLN A 125 -1.96 17.32 -19.15
N ILE A 126 -0.80 17.91 -18.90
CA ILE A 126 0.43 17.17 -18.61
C ILE A 126 0.35 16.53 -17.23
N TRP A 127 -0.18 17.24 -16.23
CA TRP A 127 -0.43 16.68 -14.90
C TRP A 127 -1.35 15.45 -14.96
N THR A 128 -2.42 15.51 -15.75
CA THR A 128 -3.35 14.39 -15.92
C THR A 128 -2.66 13.19 -16.58
N ARG A 129 -1.89 13.43 -17.65
CA ARG A 129 -1.14 12.35 -18.32
C ARG A 129 -0.10 11.73 -17.41
N LEU A 130 0.60 12.54 -16.63
CA LEU A 130 1.60 12.08 -15.69
C LEU A 130 0.99 11.19 -14.60
N ASN A 131 -0.12 11.63 -14.02
CA ASN A 131 -0.86 10.86 -13.02
C ASN A 131 -1.33 9.50 -13.56
N LEU A 132 -1.85 9.50 -14.80
CA LEU A 132 -2.28 8.27 -15.46
C LEU A 132 -1.10 7.35 -15.80
N ALA A 133 0.04 7.91 -16.22
CA ALA A 133 1.25 7.14 -16.49
C ALA A 133 1.77 6.45 -15.22
N TRP A 134 1.77 7.12 -14.06
CA TRP A 134 2.12 6.53 -12.78
C TRP A 134 1.13 5.45 -12.36
N ALA A 135 -0.18 5.67 -12.52
CA ALA A 135 -1.20 4.65 -12.23
C ALA A 135 -1.00 3.41 -13.10
N ALA A 136 -0.76 3.59 -14.40
CA ALA A 136 -0.49 2.50 -15.33
C ALA A 136 0.82 1.76 -14.98
N PHE A 137 1.87 2.50 -14.62
CA PHE A 137 3.14 1.93 -14.19
C PHE A 137 2.98 1.05 -12.95
N PHE A 138 2.30 1.52 -11.91
CA PHE A 138 2.06 0.71 -10.72
C PHE A 138 1.13 -0.49 -10.99
N THR A 139 0.17 -0.35 -11.90
CA THR A 139 -0.64 -1.49 -12.34
C THR A 139 0.23 -2.56 -12.99
N LEU A 140 1.12 -2.16 -13.91
CA LEU A 140 2.05 -3.05 -14.59
C LEU A 140 3.03 -3.71 -13.59
N MET A 141 3.57 -2.94 -12.64
CA MET A 141 4.46 -3.45 -11.58
C MET A 141 3.76 -4.55 -10.76
N GLY A 142 2.50 -4.34 -10.38
CA GLY A 142 1.72 -5.32 -9.64
C GLY A 142 1.48 -6.60 -10.46
N ILE A 143 1.11 -6.46 -11.74
CA ILE A 143 0.92 -7.60 -12.64
C ILE A 143 2.23 -8.37 -12.81
N THR A 144 3.33 -7.67 -13.08
CA THR A 144 4.64 -8.31 -13.29
C THR A 144 5.13 -9.01 -12.04
N ASN A 145 4.99 -8.37 -10.84
CA ASN A 145 5.35 -9.01 -9.57
C ASN A 145 4.53 -10.28 -9.33
N LEU A 146 3.22 -10.24 -9.58
CA LEU A 146 2.35 -11.40 -9.39
C LEU A 146 2.73 -12.52 -10.36
N TRP A 147 2.98 -12.18 -11.63
CA TRP A 147 3.40 -13.15 -12.63
C TRP A 147 4.71 -13.85 -12.26
N VAL A 148 5.72 -13.08 -11.83
CA VAL A 148 7.00 -13.65 -11.36
C VAL A 148 6.79 -14.49 -10.10
N ALA A 149 5.98 -14.02 -9.14
CA ALA A 149 5.68 -14.74 -7.90
C ALA A 149 5.02 -16.10 -8.13
N MET A 150 4.20 -16.22 -9.19
CA MET A 150 3.44 -17.45 -9.49
C MET A 150 4.19 -18.44 -10.41
N ASN A 151 5.12 -17.95 -11.25
CA ASN A 151 5.74 -18.76 -12.30
C ASN A 151 7.22 -19.06 -12.06
N TYR A 152 7.86 -18.44 -11.08
CA TYR A 152 9.28 -18.56 -10.83
C TYR A 152 9.59 -18.95 -9.38
N SER A 153 10.83 -19.41 -9.15
CA SER A 153 11.29 -19.77 -7.80
C SER A 153 11.29 -18.58 -6.84
N THR A 154 11.37 -18.84 -5.54
CA THR A 154 11.48 -17.77 -4.54
C THR A 154 12.77 -16.95 -4.74
N ASP A 155 13.87 -17.59 -5.12
CA ASP A 155 15.16 -16.90 -5.36
C ASP A 155 15.08 -15.99 -6.59
N ASP A 156 14.44 -16.45 -7.68
CA ASP A 156 14.21 -15.63 -8.87
C ASP A 156 13.29 -14.44 -8.56
N TRP A 157 12.24 -14.65 -7.76
CA TRP A 157 11.37 -13.56 -7.31
C TRP A 157 12.13 -12.53 -6.46
N VAL A 158 13.02 -12.96 -5.55
CA VAL A 158 13.88 -12.05 -4.77
C VAL A 158 14.79 -11.25 -5.70
N ASN A 159 15.43 -11.90 -6.68
CA ASN A 159 16.26 -11.22 -7.68
C ASN A 159 15.43 -10.22 -8.51
N PHE A 160 14.25 -10.59 -8.95
CA PHE A 160 13.33 -9.67 -9.64
C PHE A 160 12.98 -8.47 -8.76
N LYS A 161 12.67 -8.70 -7.48
CA LYS A 161 12.33 -7.62 -6.53
C LYS A 161 13.51 -6.65 -6.35
N MET A 162 14.74 -7.15 -6.26
CA MET A 162 15.94 -6.32 -6.04
C MET A 162 16.38 -5.58 -7.29
N PHE A 163 16.41 -6.26 -8.44
CA PHE A 163 16.99 -5.71 -9.67
C PHE A 163 15.93 -5.37 -10.72
N GLY A 164 14.96 -6.24 -10.92
CA GLY A 164 13.92 -6.05 -11.93
C GLY A 164 13.01 -4.88 -11.61
N SER A 165 12.48 -4.82 -10.39
CA SER A 165 11.59 -3.74 -9.97
C SER A 165 12.31 -2.39 -9.95
N VAL A 166 13.55 -2.35 -9.48
CA VAL A 166 14.37 -1.14 -9.47
C VAL A 166 14.70 -0.71 -10.90
N GLY A 167 15.09 -1.66 -11.77
CA GLY A 167 15.35 -1.39 -13.17
C GLY A 167 14.15 -0.81 -13.91
N MET A 168 12.97 -1.40 -13.73
CA MET A 168 11.72 -0.88 -14.30
C MET A 168 11.41 0.54 -13.81
N MET A 169 11.61 0.82 -12.52
CA MET A 169 11.42 2.15 -11.95
C MET A 169 12.38 3.17 -12.56
N VAL A 170 13.67 2.83 -12.69
CA VAL A 170 14.68 3.71 -13.28
C VAL A 170 14.33 4.01 -14.75
N VAL A 171 13.99 3.00 -15.53
CA VAL A 171 13.58 3.18 -16.93
C VAL A 171 12.35 4.11 -17.03
N PHE A 172 11.36 3.90 -16.17
CA PHE A 172 10.16 4.74 -16.13
C PHE A 172 10.50 6.19 -15.76
N ILE A 173 11.35 6.41 -14.75
CA ILE A 173 11.77 7.78 -14.35
C ILE A 173 12.54 8.45 -15.49
N ILE A 174 13.44 7.77 -16.17
CA ILE A 174 14.17 8.33 -17.32
C ILE A 174 13.19 8.70 -18.43
N ALA A 175 12.27 7.81 -18.80
CA ALA A 175 11.26 8.08 -19.82
C ALA A 175 10.38 9.28 -19.44
N GLN A 176 9.95 9.37 -18.19
CA GLN A 176 9.21 10.50 -17.66
C GLN A 176 10.01 11.80 -17.74
N THR A 177 11.28 11.78 -17.34
CA THR A 177 12.14 12.97 -17.36
C THR A 177 12.32 13.48 -18.79
N VAL A 178 12.57 12.59 -19.74
CA VAL A 178 12.65 12.93 -21.17
C VAL A 178 11.32 13.48 -21.69
N TYR A 179 10.20 12.92 -21.25
CA TYR A 179 8.88 13.44 -21.61
C TYR A 179 8.64 14.84 -21.05
N LEU A 180 8.95 15.05 -19.78
CA LEU A 180 8.74 16.34 -19.08
C LEU A 180 9.66 17.43 -19.61
N SER A 181 10.93 17.14 -19.92
CA SER A 181 11.88 18.13 -20.46
C SER A 181 11.37 18.82 -21.75
N ARG A 182 10.49 18.15 -22.48
CA ARG A 182 9.87 18.71 -23.69
C ARG A 182 8.63 19.59 -23.41
N HIS A 183 8.13 19.61 -22.17
CA HIS A 183 6.87 20.25 -21.78
C HIS A 183 7.03 21.25 -20.63
N ILE A 184 8.19 21.32 -20.02
CA ILE A 184 8.50 22.37 -19.04
C ILE A 184 8.58 23.69 -19.80
N LYS A 185 7.74 24.64 -19.42
CA LYS A 185 7.89 26.01 -19.89
C LYS A 185 9.06 26.60 -19.10
N GLU A 186 10.10 27.01 -19.78
CA GLU A 186 11.08 27.93 -19.22
C GLU A 186 10.33 29.23 -18.91
N GLU A 187 10.24 29.57 -17.63
CA GLU A 187 9.79 30.91 -17.26
C GLU A 187 10.87 31.90 -17.73
N PRO A 188 10.48 32.96 -18.42
CA PRO A 188 11.41 34.00 -18.89
C PRO A 188 12.07 34.76 -17.74
#